data_bc606848f9bd1f0d8ac6ffa08a95db0a
#
_entry.id   bc606848f9bd1f0d8ac6ffa08a95db0a
#
_cell.length_a   1.000
_cell.length_b   1.000
_cell.length_c   1.000
_cell.angle_alpha   90.00
_cell.angle_beta   90.00
_cell.angle_gamma   90.00
#
_symmetry.space_group_name_H-M   'P 1'
#
loop_
_entity.id
_entity.type
_entity.pdbx_description
1 polymer ?
#
loop_
_entity_poly.entity_id
_entity_poly.type
_entity_poly.pdbx_seq_one_letter_code
_entity_poly.pdbx_strand_id
1 'polypeptide(L)' 'MFTKEELFYIVDCLDQEYYNIKDIEDLELQRAELSKNARICSILHDLIDKEVAKEDKIKKAQSKQPTMEW' A
#
# COMPACT_ATOMS: atom_id res chain seq x y z
N MET A 1 8.90 1.08 -12.23
CA MET A 1 8.56 0.40 -10.97
C MET A 1 8.65 1.39 -9.83
N PHE A 2 7.70 1.34 -8.91
CA PHE A 2 7.64 2.32 -7.83
C PHE A 2 8.48 1.85 -6.64
N THR A 3 9.11 2.81 -5.97
CA THR A 3 9.75 2.53 -4.68
C THR A 3 8.69 2.40 -3.60
N LYS A 4 9.07 1.84 -2.45
CA LYS A 4 8.18 1.73 -1.30
C LYS A 4 7.64 3.11 -0.88
N GLU A 5 8.49 4.10 -0.87
CA GLU A 5 8.11 5.47 -0.50
C GLU A 5 7.09 6.04 -1.49
N GLU A 6 7.29 5.80 -2.77
CA GLU A 6 6.35 6.24 -3.78
C GLU A 6 5.00 5.54 -3.64
N LEU A 7 5.02 4.26 -3.32
CA LEU A 7 3.79 3.51 -3.07
C LEU A 7 3.02 4.07 -1.89
N PHE A 8 3.70 4.38 -0.79
CA PHE A 8 3.06 5.00 0.36
C PHE A 8 2.49 6.38 0.02
N TYR A 9 3.19 7.14 -0.79
CA TYR A 9 2.69 8.44 -1.24
C TYR A 9 1.39 8.29 -2.01
N ILE A 10 1.32 7.31 -2.91
CA ILE A 10 0.12 7.05 -3.69
C ILE A 10 -1.04 6.61 -2.78
N VAL A 11 -0.75 5.78 -1.79
CA VAL A 11 -1.77 5.35 -0.82
C VAL A 11 -2.30 6.56 -0.05
N ASP A 12 -1.45 7.48 0.36
CA ASP A 12 -1.89 8.70 1.03
C ASP A 12 -2.81 9.52 0.14
N CYS A 13 -2.49 9.64 -1.14
CA CYS A 13 -3.35 10.34 -2.09
C CYS A 13 -4.72 9.67 -2.20
N LEU A 14 -4.76 8.36 -2.21
CA LEU A 14 -6.01 7.61 -2.28
C LEU A 14 -6.82 7.76 -1.00
N ASP A 15 -6.17 7.82 0.15
CA ASP A 15 -6.85 8.09 1.42
C ASP A 15 -7.51 9.47 1.41
N GLN A 16 -6.83 10.48 0.91
CA GLN A 16 -7.40 11.80 0.76
C GLN A 16 -8.60 11.79 -0.17
N GLU A 17 -8.48 11.09 -1.28
CA GLU A 17 -9.59 10.94 -2.22
C GLU A 17 -10.76 10.22 -1.58
N TYR A 18 -10.50 9.22 -0.75
CA TYR A 18 -11.55 8.51 -0.04
C TYR A 18 -12.40 9.45 0.82
N TYR A 19 -11.78 10.38 1.52
CA TYR A 19 -12.51 11.36 2.30
C TYR A 19 -13.35 12.28 1.42
N ASN A 20 -12.83 12.66 0.26
CA ASN A 20 -13.57 13.46 -0.70
C ASN A 20 -14.78 12.69 -1.26
N ILE A 21 -14.59 11.40 -1.51
CA ILE A 21 -15.66 10.54 -2.02
C ILE A 21 -16.80 10.45 -1.01
N LYS A 22 -16.50 10.40 0.27
CA LYS A 22 -17.53 10.36 1.32
C LYS A 22 -18.47 11.55 1.29
N ASP A 23 -18.00 12.68 0.79
CA ASP A 23 -18.79 13.90 0.70
C ASP A 23 -19.67 13.96 -0.54
N ILE A 24 -19.58 12.98 -1.42
CA ILE A 24 -20.43 12.95 -2.61
C ILE A 24 -21.86 12.62 -2.21
N GLU A 25 -22.80 13.47 -2.62
CA GLU A 25 -24.21 13.29 -2.27
C GLU A 25 -24.91 12.22 -3.11
N ASP A 26 -24.45 12.03 -4.35
CA ASP A 26 -25.02 11.03 -5.26
C ASP A 26 -24.52 9.65 -4.86
N LEU A 27 -25.44 8.81 -4.37
CA LEU A 27 -25.06 7.49 -3.85
C LEU A 27 -24.52 6.56 -4.92
N GLU A 28 -25.03 6.65 -6.15
CA GLU A 28 -24.52 5.80 -7.23
C GLU A 28 -23.10 6.18 -7.60
N LEU A 29 -22.84 7.47 -7.73
CA LEU A 29 -21.52 7.98 -8.04
C LEU A 29 -20.56 7.66 -6.89
N GLN A 30 -21.01 7.85 -5.66
CA GLN A 30 -20.21 7.54 -4.49
C GLN A 30 -19.77 6.08 -4.48
N ARG A 31 -20.70 5.16 -4.73
CA ARG A 31 -20.39 3.73 -4.78
C ARG A 31 -19.39 3.40 -5.89
N ALA A 32 -19.59 3.98 -7.07
CA ALA A 32 -18.68 3.76 -8.19
C ALA A 32 -17.26 4.24 -7.85
N GLU A 33 -17.14 5.41 -7.26
CA GLU A 33 -15.83 5.96 -6.88
C GLU A 33 -15.20 5.18 -5.74
N LEU A 34 -16.00 4.73 -4.76
CA LEU A 34 -15.47 3.89 -3.67
C LEU A 34 -14.96 2.56 -4.20
N SER A 35 -15.66 1.97 -5.15
CA SER A 35 -15.22 0.71 -5.78
C SER A 35 -13.88 0.87 -6.49
N LYS A 36 -13.73 1.95 -7.25
CA LYS A 36 -12.47 2.25 -7.93
C LYS A 36 -11.34 2.46 -6.91
N ASN A 37 -11.60 3.25 -5.90
CA ASN A 37 -10.62 3.56 -4.87
C ASN A 37 -10.17 2.28 -4.16
N ALA A 38 -11.13 1.46 -3.74
CA ALA A 38 -10.83 0.21 -3.05
C ALA A 38 -10.03 -0.74 -3.93
N ARG A 39 -10.35 -0.82 -5.20
CA ARG A 39 -9.63 -1.68 -6.14
C ARG A 39 -8.19 -1.25 -6.31
N ILE A 40 -7.96 0.05 -6.49
CA ILE A 40 -6.62 0.59 -6.66
C ILE A 40 -5.83 0.42 -5.35
N CYS A 41 -6.45 0.68 -4.20
CA CYS A 41 -5.81 0.46 -2.91
C CYS A 41 -5.38 -0.99 -2.72
N SER A 42 -6.21 -1.93 -3.12
CA SER A 42 -5.88 -3.35 -3.03
C SER A 42 -4.64 -3.69 -3.85
N ILE A 43 -4.56 -3.17 -5.06
CA ILE A 43 -3.40 -3.39 -5.93
C ILE A 43 -2.15 -2.78 -5.29
N LEU A 44 -2.26 -1.57 -4.75
CA LEU A 44 -1.12 -0.90 -4.12
C LEU A 44 -0.65 -1.64 -2.87
N HIS A 45 -1.57 -2.13 -2.05
CA HIS A 45 -1.22 -2.92 -0.88
C HIS A 45 -0.47 -4.19 -1.27
N ASP A 46 -0.90 -4.85 -2.34
CA ASP A 46 -0.17 -6.02 -2.83
C ASP A 46 1.26 -5.67 -3.25
N LEU A 47 1.43 -4.54 -3.93
CA LEU A 47 2.76 -4.08 -4.34
C LEU A 47 3.63 -3.74 -3.14
N ILE A 48 3.05 -3.09 -2.14
CA ILE A 48 3.76 -2.76 -0.90
C ILE A 48 4.17 -4.05 -0.19
N ASP A 49 3.27 -5.01 -0.08
CA ASP A 49 3.57 -6.29 0.56
C ASP A 49 4.74 -6.99 -0.14
N LYS A 50 4.78 -6.95 -1.46
CA LYS A 50 5.89 -7.54 -2.22
C LYS A 50 7.22 -6.82 -1.93
N GLU A 51 7.20 -5.51 -1.82
CA GLU A 51 8.42 -4.75 -1.51
C GLU A 51 8.89 -5.04 -0.08
N VAL A 52 7.95 -5.11 0.86
CA VAL A 52 8.27 -5.46 2.24
C VAL A 52 8.84 -6.87 2.33
N ALA A 53 8.25 -7.82 1.59
CA ALA A 53 8.76 -9.18 1.56
C ALA A 53 10.19 -9.26 1.02
N LYS A 54 10.52 -8.44 0.03
CA LYS A 54 11.89 -8.36 -0.48
C LYS A 54 12.85 -7.87 0.59
N GLU A 55 12.47 -6.83 1.31
CA GLU A 55 13.28 -6.30 2.40
C GLU A 55 13.48 -7.34 3.51
N ASP A 56 12.42 -8.06 3.85
CA ASP A 56 12.49 -9.11 4.84
C ASP A 56 13.45 -10.23 4.43
N LYS A 57 13.45 -10.61 3.16
CA LYS A 57 14.39 -11.61 2.66
C LYS A 57 15.83 -11.14 2.82
N ILE A 58 16.09 -9.89 2.52
CA ILE A 58 17.42 -9.31 2.66
C ILE A 58 17.81 -9.30 4.13
N LYS A 59 16.93 -8.89 5.01
CA LYS A 59 17.20 -8.87 6.44
C LYS A 59 17.45 -10.27 6.98
N LYS A 60 16.66 -11.25 6.55
CA LYS A 60 16.86 -12.62 6.98
C LYS A 60 18.20 -13.17 6.53
N ALA A 61 18.61 -12.85 5.31
CA ALA A 61 19.91 -13.27 4.82
C ALA A 61 21.03 -12.65 5.64
N GLN A 62 20.89 -11.39 6.02
CA GLN A 62 21.89 -10.73 6.85
C GLN A 62 21.88 -11.24 8.28
N SER A 63 20.71 -11.56 8.83
CA SER A 63 20.61 -12.03 10.19
C SER A 63 21.06 -13.46 10.39
N LYS A 64 21.34 -14.18 9.31
CA LYS A 64 21.93 -15.51 9.42
C LYS A 64 23.38 -15.49 9.82
N GLN A 65 23.96 -14.35 9.97
CA GLN A 65 25.33 -14.25 10.40
C GLN A 65 25.48 -14.78 11.83
N PRO A 66 26.60 -15.39 12.12
CA PRO A 66 26.77 -16.09 13.40
C PRO A 66 26.93 -15.18 14.61
N THR A 67 26.86 -13.90 14.41
CA THR A 67 26.98 -12.96 15.49
C THR A 67 25.83 -13.00 16.48
N MET A 68 24.80 -13.75 16.15
CA MET A 68 23.63 -13.84 17.01
C MET A 68 23.80 -14.80 18.16
N GLU A 69 24.94 -15.39 18.28
CA GLU A 69 25.16 -16.28 19.36
C GLU A 69 25.58 -15.60 20.59
N TRP A 70 25.01 -15.94 21.63
CA TRP A 70 25.35 -15.38 22.89
C TRP A 70 25.11 -16.23 24.06
#